data_5009ecda4ee45357a4142dafc91fc969
#
_entry.id   5009ecda4ee45357a4142dafc91fc969
#
_cell.length_a   1.000
_cell.length_b   1.000
_cell.length_c   1.000
_cell.angle_alpha   90.00
_cell.angle_beta   90.00
_cell.angle_gamma   90.00
#
_symmetry.space_group_name_H-M   'P 1'
#
loop_
_entity.id
_entity.type
_entity.pdbx_description
1 polymer ?
#
loop_
_entity_poly.entity_id
_entity_poly.type
_entity_poly.pdbx_seq_one_letter_code
_entity_poly.pdbx_strand_id
1 'polypeptide(L)'
;MNALQRLYWYYKLKGSPYRPLFASVQKGEYVSLDCETTSLDPNRAELVTIAATKIIDNRIITSQPFEVRLRAPQSLDSNSIKIHQIRHQDLADGIDEKQALIRLLNFVGNRPLVGYHIRYDKKILDLACKRHLGFPLPNPLIEVSQIYHDKLERHLPNAYFDLSLDAICKHLDLPQQKNKHDALQDAISAALVFVRLTKGDLPSLNLPYTR
;
A
#
# COMPACT_ATOMS: atom_id res chain seq x y z
N MET A 1 0.13 -13.89 4.45
CA MET A 1 -0.29 -15.29 4.21
C MET A 1 0.95 -16.16 4.07
N ASN A 2 1.04 -17.31 4.75
CA ASN A 2 2.15 -18.26 4.60
C ASN A 2 1.98 -19.15 3.36
N ALA A 3 3.03 -19.90 3.00
CA ALA A 3 3.04 -20.76 1.80
C ALA A 3 1.94 -21.85 1.81
N LEU A 4 1.68 -22.47 2.98
CA LEU A 4 0.65 -23.50 3.11
C LEU A 4 -0.75 -22.94 2.92
N GLN A 5 -1.04 -21.76 3.49
CA GLN A 5 -2.32 -21.09 3.28
C GLN A 5 -2.50 -20.67 1.82
N ARG A 6 -1.43 -20.21 1.15
CA ARG A 6 -1.46 -19.87 -0.27
C ARG A 6 -1.78 -21.09 -1.13
N LEU A 7 -1.13 -22.22 -0.85
CA LEU A 7 -1.36 -23.48 -1.53
C LEU A 7 -2.80 -23.99 -1.31
N TYR A 8 -3.31 -23.93 -0.09
CA TYR A 8 -4.70 -24.26 0.23
C TYR A 8 -5.68 -23.48 -0.65
N TRP A 9 -5.54 -22.16 -0.73
CA TRP A 9 -6.42 -21.32 -1.55
C TRP A 9 -6.26 -21.58 -3.04
N TYR A 10 -5.03 -21.85 -3.51
CA TYR A 10 -4.77 -22.19 -4.90
C TYR A 10 -5.55 -23.45 -5.34
N TYR A 11 -5.65 -24.45 -4.47
CA TYR A 11 -6.44 -25.66 -4.76
C TYR A 11 -7.93 -25.44 -4.54
N LYS A 12 -8.32 -24.74 -3.48
CA LYS A 12 -9.73 -24.44 -3.18
C LYS A 12 -10.41 -23.64 -4.27
N LEU A 13 -9.68 -22.73 -4.94
CA LEU A 13 -10.18 -21.90 -6.03
C LEU A 13 -10.01 -22.55 -7.41
N LYS A 14 -9.88 -23.88 -7.49
CA LYS A 14 -9.82 -24.59 -8.78
C LYS A 14 -11.08 -24.27 -9.62
N GLY A 15 -10.87 -23.80 -10.85
CA GLY A 15 -11.95 -23.35 -11.75
C GLY A 15 -12.39 -21.90 -11.56
N SER A 16 -11.93 -21.22 -10.51
CA SER A 16 -12.19 -19.78 -10.29
C SER A 16 -11.22 -18.91 -11.08
N PRO A 17 -11.66 -17.74 -11.60
CA PRO A 17 -10.78 -16.76 -12.24
C PRO A 17 -9.75 -16.17 -11.26
N TYR A 18 -9.95 -16.30 -9.95
CA TYR A 18 -9.06 -15.81 -8.91
C TYR A 18 -7.90 -16.76 -8.55
N ARG A 19 -7.92 -18.01 -9.05
CA ARG A 19 -6.86 -18.99 -8.78
C ARG A 19 -5.45 -18.47 -9.11
N PRO A 20 -5.20 -17.77 -10.23
CA PRO A 20 -3.87 -17.26 -10.58
C PRO A 20 -3.27 -16.31 -9.55
N LEU A 21 -4.09 -15.62 -8.75
CA LEU A 21 -3.62 -14.72 -7.68
C LEU A 21 -2.80 -15.48 -6.61
N PHE A 22 -3.07 -16.77 -6.44
CA PHE A 22 -2.42 -17.64 -5.46
C PHE A 22 -1.25 -18.46 -6.05
N ALA A 23 -0.95 -18.30 -7.34
CA ALA A 23 0.22 -18.91 -7.98
C ALA A 23 1.53 -18.31 -7.45
N SER A 24 2.66 -18.88 -7.86
CA SER A 24 3.99 -18.36 -7.50
C SER A 24 4.12 -16.87 -7.81
N VAL A 25 4.78 -16.15 -6.92
CA VAL A 25 4.98 -14.69 -7.05
C VAL A 25 5.88 -14.38 -8.24
N GLN A 26 5.50 -13.39 -9.04
CA GLN A 26 6.29 -12.92 -10.16
C GLN A 26 7.50 -12.13 -9.64
N LYS A 27 8.69 -12.45 -10.14
CA LYS A 27 9.94 -11.77 -9.75
C LYS A 27 10.11 -10.47 -10.54
N GLY A 28 10.71 -9.45 -9.91
CA GLY A 28 11.02 -8.17 -10.56
C GLY A 28 9.83 -7.23 -10.74
N GLU A 29 8.62 -7.66 -10.41
CA GLU A 29 7.42 -6.85 -10.50
C GLU A 29 6.75 -6.70 -9.13
N TYR A 30 6.34 -5.47 -8.82
CA TYR A 30 5.69 -5.09 -7.56
C TYR A 30 4.54 -4.13 -7.85
N VAL A 31 3.68 -3.94 -6.87
CA VAL A 31 2.65 -2.90 -6.90
C VAL A 31 2.75 -2.11 -5.61
N SER A 32 3.02 -0.81 -5.72
CA SER A 32 2.88 0.10 -4.59
C SER A 32 1.44 0.51 -4.43
N LEU A 33 0.91 0.46 -3.20
CA LEU A 33 -0.50 0.65 -2.91
C LEU A 33 -0.66 1.46 -1.63
N ASP A 34 -1.71 2.29 -1.61
CA ASP A 34 -2.18 3.03 -0.46
C ASP A 34 -3.70 3.20 -0.51
N CYS A 35 -4.36 3.38 0.65
CA CYS A 35 -5.80 3.54 0.77
C CYS A 35 -6.15 4.70 1.71
N GLU A 36 -7.12 5.54 1.32
CA GLU A 36 -7.79 6.41 2.29
C GLU A 36 -8.96 5.68 2.93
N THR A 37 -9.16 5.91 4.22
CA THR A 37 -10.12 5.18 5.02
C THR A 37 -10.81 6.08 6.06
N THR A 38 -11.93 5.62 6.61
CA THR A 38 -12.71 6.41 7.56
C THR A 38 -12.21 6.35 9.01
N SER A 39 -11.25 5.47 9.35
CA SER A 39 -10.76 5.27 10.72
C SER A 39 -9.36 4.68 10.72
N LEU A 40 -8.58 4.94 11.75
CA LEU A 40 -7.28 4.29 11.99
C LEU A 40 -7.40 2.89 12.60
N ASP A 41 -8.59 2.49 13.08
CA ASP A 41 -8.86 1.11 13.50
C ASP A 41 -9.28 0.26 12.30
N PRO A 42 -8.43 -0.65 11.82
CA PRO A 42 -8.71 -1.44 10.61
C PRO A 42 -9.89 -2.41 10.74
N ASN A 43 -10.41 -2.65 11.97
CA ASN A 43 -11.61 -3.47 12.17
C ASN A 43 -12.90 -2.67 11.97
N ARG A 44 -12.82 -1.34 12.04
CA ARG A 44 -13.95 -0.41 11.92
C ARG A 44 -13.88 0.46 10.67
N ALA A 45 -12.69 0.54 10.07
CA ALA A 45 -12.45 1.36 8.90
C ALA A 45 -13.21 0.83 7.68
N GLU A 46 -13.76 1.77 6.91
CA GLU A 46 -14.30 1.54 5.58
C GLU A 46 -13.39 2.23 4.55
N LEU A 47 -13.26 1.62 3.37
CA LEU A 47 -12.46 2.16 2.28
C LEU A 47 -13.13 3.39 1.66
N VAL A 48 -12.35 4.44 1.43
CA VAL A 48 -12.77 5.68 0.75
C VAL A 48 -12.18 5.72 -0.65
N THR A 49 -10.86 5.54 -0.76
CA THR A 49 -10.15 5.41 -2.04
C THR A 49 -9.13 4.29 -1.98
N ILE A 50 -8.78 3.75 -3.13
CA ILE A 50 -7.66 2.83 -3.30
C ILE A 50 -6.84 3.32 -4.48
N ALA A 51 -5.55 3.52 -4.28
CA ALA A 51 -4.64 3.87 -5.35
C ALA A 51 -3.42 2.97 -5.38
N ALA A 52 -2.89 2.73 -6.59
CA ALA A 52 -1.72 1.88 -6.75
C ALA A 52 -0.95 2.21 -8.03
N THR A 53 0.35 1.93 -8.01
CA THR A 53 1.20 2.00 -9.19
C THR A 53 2.08 0.76 -9.31
N LYS A 54 2.38 0.34 -10.53
CA LYS A 54 3.28 -0.80 -10.77
C LYS A 54 4.74 -0.36 -10.70
N ILE A 55 5.57 -1.27 -10.19
CA ILE A 55 7.03 -1.15 -10.23
C ILE A 55 7.52 -2.36 -11.04
N ILE A 56 8.10 -2.11 -12.21
CA ILE A 56 8.59 -3.15 -13.13
C ILE A 56 10.07 -2.86 -13.41
N ASP A 57 10.95 -3.80 -13.11
CA ASP A 57 12.39 -3.65 -13.28
C ASP A 57 12.92 -2.33 -12.69
N ASN A 58 12.42 -1.97 -11.50
CA ASN A 58 12.70 -0.74 -10.75
C ASN A 58 12.24 0.57 -11.44
N ARG A 59 11.36 0.49 -12.42
CA ARG A 59 10.68 1.64 -13.02
C ARG A 59 9.28 1.76 -12.45
N ILE A 60 8.94 2.94 -11.96
CA ILE A 60 7.60 3.24 -11.46
C ILE A 60 6.74 3.65 -12.65
N ILE A 61 5.63 2.94 -12.88
CA ILE A 61 4.76 3.13 -14.04
C ILE A 61 3.63 4.11 -13.70
N THR A 62 3.95 5.39 -13.71
CA THR A 62 3.00 6.46 -13.36
C THR A 62 2.03 6.83 -14.49
N SER A 63 2.25 6.33 -15.72
CA SER A 63 1.39 6.61 -16.87
C SER A 63 0.06 5.85 -16.84
N GLN A 64 -0.03 4.78 -16.05
CA GLN A 64 -1.22 3.93 -15.93
C GLN A 64 -1.43 3.52 -14.46
N PRO A 65 -1.68 4.48 -13.56
CA PRO A 65 -1.96 4.15 -12.17
C PRO A 65 -3.34 3.50 -12.06
N PHE A 66 -3.53 2.80 -10.98
CA PHE A 66 -4.84 2.39 -10.52
C PHE A 66 -5.33 3.42 -9.52
N GLU A 67 -6.52 3.93 -9.72
CA GLU A 67 -7.17 4.84 -8.78
C GLU A 67 -8.66 4.61 -8.85
N VAL A 68 -9.28 4.37 -7.70
CA VAL A 68 -10.73 4.24 -7.58
C VAL A 68 -11.22 4.97 -6.34
N ARG A 69 -12.36 5.63 -6.49
CA ARG A 69 -13.16 6.17 -5.39
C ARG A 69 -14.33 5.25 -5.14
N LEU A 70 -14.57 4.93 -3.88
CA LEU A 70 -15.71 4.12 -3.48
C LEU A 70 -16.93 5.03 -3.22
N ARG A 71 -18.13 4.47 -3.27
CA ARG A 71 -19.31 5.19 -2.76
C ARG A 71 -19.08 5.60 -1.33
N ALA A 72 -19.54 6.79 -0.98
CA ALA A 72 -19.36 7.34 0.35
C ALA A 72 -19.78 6.33 1.43
N PRO A 73 -18.83 5.85 2.26
CA PRO A 73 -19.15 4.91 3.32
C PRO A 73 -19.96 5.59 4.43
N GLN A 74 -20.73 4.80 5.17
CA GLN A 74 -21.58 5.33 6.24
C GLN A 74 -20.78 5.93 7.40
N SER A 75 -19.58 5.43 7.64
CA SER A 75 -18.69 5.90 8.70
C SER A 75 -17.82 7.10 8.28
N LEU A 76 -18.00 7.66 7.07
CA LEU A 76 -17.28 8.85 6.64
C LEU A 76 -17.69 10.06 7.47
N ASP A 77 -16.79 10.56 8.29
CA ASP A 77 -17.02 11.64 9.25
C ASP A 77 -16.10 12.86 9.03
N SER A 78 -16.36 13.91 9.80
CA SER A 78 -15.55 15.13 9.72
C SER A 78 -14.08 14.95 10.12
N ASN A 79 -13.74 13.92 10.91
CA ASN A 79 -12.38 13.69 11.36
C ASN A 79 -11.56 13.06 10.22
N SER A 80 -12.09 12.02 9.58
CA SER A 80 -11.47 11.39 8.42
C SER A 80 -11.37 12.37 7.24
N ILE A 81 -12.43 13.16 6.97
CA ILE A 81 -12.42 14.21 5.93
C ILE A 81 -11.33 15.26 6.18
N LYS A 82 -11.06 15.65 7.43
CA LYS A 82 -9.95 16.57 7.74
C LYS A 82 -8.58 16.03 7.37
N ILE A 83 -8.42 14.71 7.41
CA ILE A 83 -7.15 14.03 7.11
C ILE A 83 -6.96 13.95 5.59
N HIS A 84 -7.83 13.23 4.88
CA HIS A 84 -7.69 12.96 3.44
C HIS A 84 -8.42 13.97 2.53
N GLN A 85 -9.19 14.91 3.09
CA GLN A 85 -9.89 16.00 2.40
C GLN A 85 -10.95 15.55 1.38
N ILE A 86 -11.35 14.27 1.38
CA ILE A 86 -12.35 13.71 0.47
C ILE A 86 -13.72 13.79 1.15
N ARG A 87 -14.66 14.51 0.53
CA ARG A 87 -16.01 14.75 1.07
C ARG A 87 -17.02 13.83 0.39
N HIS A 88 -18.22 13.71 0.94
CA HIS A 88 -19.31 12.94 0.36
C HIS A 88 -19.58 13.30 -1.11
N GLN A 89 -19.57 14.59 -1.45
CA GLN A 89 -19.77 15.05 -2.84
C GLN A 89 -18.67 14.59 -3.79
N ASP A 90 -17.45 14.39 -3.31
CA ASP A 90 -16.30 13.95 -4.10
C ASP A 90 -16.37 12.44 -4.40
N LEU A 91 -17.31 11.73 -3.74
CA LEU A 91 -17.58 10.29 -3.88
C LEU A 91 -18.94 10.00 -4.55
N ALA A 92 -19.61 11.02 -5.12
CA ALA A 92 -20.94 10.86 -5.73
C ALA A 92 -20.95 9.83 -6.88
N ASP A 93 -19.88 9.81 -7.68
CA ASP A 93 -19.67 8.85 -8.78
C ASP A 93 -18.84 7.63 -8.36
N GLY A 94 -18.67 7.42 -7.05
CA GLY A 94 -17.90 6.32 -6.50
C GLY A 94 -18.52 4.96 -6.84
N ILE A 95 -17.64 3.98 -7.05
CA ILE A 95 -18.05 2.61 -7.35
C ILE A 95 -18.28 1.80 -6.07
N ASP A 96 -18.98 0.70 -6.21
CA ASP A 96 -19.24 -0.24 -5.11
C ASP A 96 -17.94 -0.98 -4.70
N GLU A 97 -17.85 -1.32 -3.41
CA GLU A 97 -16.64 -1.92 -2.82
C GLU A 97 -16.25 -3.22 -3.53
N LYS A 98 -17.20 -4.08 -3.87
CA LYS A 98 -16.93 -5.34 -4.59
C LYS A 98 -16.34 -5.09 -5.98
N GLN A 99 -16.86 -4.09 -6.71
CA GLN A 99 -16.31 -3.71 -8.01
C GLN A 99 -14.89 -3.14 -7.87
N ALA A 100 -14.65 -2.30 -6.85
CA ALA A 100 -13.32 -1.76 -6.58
C ALA A 100 -12.32 -2.89 -6.31
N LEU A 101 -12.68 -3.87 -5.49
CA LEU A 101 -11.83 -5.03 -5.19
C LEU A 101 -11.54 -5.88 -6.43
N ILE A 102 -12.55 -6.17 -7.27
CA ILE A 102 -12.35 -6.93 -8.51
C ILE A 102 -11.36 -6.19 -9.44
N ARG A 103 -11.52 -4.87 -9.60
CA ARG A 103 -10.60 -4.06 -10.41
C ARG A 103 -9.20 -4.06 -9.81
N LEU A 104 -9.08 -3.91 -8.48
CA LEU A 104 -7.80 -3.96 -7.76
C LEU A 104 -7.10 -5.31 -7.99
N LEU A 105 -7.79 -6.43 -7.80
CA LEU A 105 -7.23 -7.77 -7.97
C LEU A 105 -6.71 -8.01 -9.40
N ASN A 106 -7.41 -7.50 -10.40
CA ASN A 106 -6.97 -7.55 -11.79
C ASN A 106 -5.70 -6.70 -12.02
N PHE A 107 -5.60 -5.56 -11.34
CA PHE A 107 -4.43 -4.69 -11.46
C PHE A 107 -3.20 -5.25 -10.75
N VAL A 108 -3.36 -5.72 -9.51
CA VAL A 108 -2.23 -6.19 -8.69
C VAL A 108 -1.77 -7.60 -9.10
N GLY A 109 -2.67 -8.45 -9.56
CA GLY A 109 -2.34 -9.85 -9.85
C GLY A 109 -1.74 -10.56 -8.63
N ASN A 110 -0.71 -11.37 -8.84
CA ASN A 110 0.02 -12.06 -7.76
C ASN A 110 1.30 -11.35 -7.29
N ARG A 111 1.48 -10.07 -7.68
CA ARG A 111 2.67 -9.25 -7.35
C ARG A 111 2.72 -8.94 -5.86
N PRO A 112 3.90 -8.83 -5.23
CA PRO A 112 4.03 -8.29 -3.89
C PRO A 112 3.53 -6.84 -3.84
N LEU A 113 2.88 -6.49 -2.72
CA LEU A 113 2.45 -5.13 -2.44
C LEU A 113 3.53 -4.42 -1.63
N VAL A 114 3.89 -3.24 -2.10
CA VAL A 114 4.80 -2.30 -1.44
C VAL A 114 3.95 -1.18 -0.86
N GLY A 115 4.33 -0.63 0.28
CA GLY A 115 3.66 0.55 0.82
C GLY A 115 4.30 1.02 2.12
N TYR A 116 3.82 2.16 2.57
CA TYR A 116 4.12 2.71 3.88
C TYR A 116 2.93 2.40 4.81
N HIS A 117 3.19 1.78 5.95
CA HIS A 117 2.15 1.20 6.82
C HIS A 117 1.22 0.19 6.12
N ILE A 118 1.67 -0.43 5.05
CA ILE A 118 0.90 -1.33 4.17
C ILE A 118 0.19 -2.48 4.90
N ARG A 119 0.61 -2.82 6.11
CA ARG A 119 -0.06 -3.83 6.93
C ARG A 119 -1.47 -3.41 7.34
N TYR A 120 -1.67 -2.11 7.52
CA TYR A 120 -2.98 -1.54 7.82
C TYR A 120 -3.93 -1.69 6.61
N ASP A 121 -3.51 -1.23 5.43
CA ASP A 121 -4.29 -1.35 4.19
C ASP A 121 -4.61 -2.81 3.87
N LYS A 122 -3.58 -3.66 3.99
CA LYS A 122 -3.74 -5.10 3.78
C LYS A 122 -4.82 -5.70 4.67
N LYS A 123 -4.91 -5.29 5.93
CA LYS A 123 -5.90 -5.82 6.86
C LYS A 123 -7.32 -5.43 6.44
N ILE A 124 -7.53 -4.19 6.04
CA ILE A 124 -8.85 -3.72 5.57
C ILE A 124 -9.23 -4.41 4.26
N LEU A 125 -8.30 -4.46 3.30
CA LEU A 125 -8.51 -5.16 2.03
C LEU A 125 -8.77 -6.67 2.22
N ASP A 126 -8.11 -7.32 3.20
CA ASP A 126 -8.36 -8.71 3.55
C ASP A 126 -9.79 -8.93 4.07
N LEU A 127 -10.27 -8.04 4.93
CA LEU A 127 -11.63 -8.11 5.46
C LEU A 127 -12.66 -7.88 4.35
N ALA A 128 -12.43 -6.90 3.48
CA ALA A 128 -13.28 -6.61 2.34
C ALA A 128 -13.29 -7.76 1.32
N CYS A 129 -12.12 -8.31 0.96
CA CYS A 129 -12.02 -9.47 0.07
C CYS A 129 -12.72 -10.72 0.63
N LYS A 130 -12.57 -11.00 1.92
CA LYS A 130 -13.28 -12.11 2.58
C LYS A 130 -14.79 -11.93 2.54
N ARG A 131 -15.27 -10.71 2.79
CA ARG A 131 -16.70 -10.36 2.79
C ARG A 131 -17.34 -10.51 1.42
N HIS A 132 -16.69 -10.01 0.37
CA HIS A 132 -17.26 -9.94 -0.98
C HIS A 132 -16.88 -11.10 -1.90
N LEU A 133 -15.71 -11.71 -1.69
CA LEU A 133 -15.14 -12.68 -2.60
C LEU A 133 -14.85 -14.04 -1.94
N GLY A 134 -14.95 -14.12 -0.61
CA GLY A 134 -14.81 -15.36 0.16
C GLY A 134 -13.36 -15.79 0.41
N PHE A 135 -12.35 -15.00 0.05
CA PHE A 135 -10.93 -15.28 0.27
C PHE A 135 -10.16 -14.00 0.64
N PRO A 136 -9.03 -14.10 1.36
CA PRO A 136 -8.21 -12.94 1.70
C PRO A 136 -7.32 -12.52 0.53
N LEU A 137 -6.86 -11.26 0.50
CA LEU A 137 -5.88 -10.77 -0.47
C LEU A 137 -4.58 -11.59 -0.37
N PRO A 138 -4.11 -12.25 -1.45
CA PRO A 138 -3.02 -13.22 -1.36
C PRO A 138 -1.62 -12.64 -1.35
N ASN A 139 -1.49 -11.37 -1.75
CA ASN A 139 -0.24 -10.72 -2.07
C ASN A 139 0.71 -10.61 -0.86
N PRO A 140 2.00 -10.96 -1.00
CA PRO A 140 3.02 -10.67 0.01
C PRO A 140 3.18 -9.17 0.22
N LEU A 141 3.64 -8.76 1.40
CA LEU A 141 3.82 -7.35 1.75
C LEU A 141 5.31 -7.00 1.86
N ILE A 142 5.60 -5.78 1.47
CA ILE A 142 6.90 -5.12 1.63
C ILE A 142 6.65 -3.76 2.27
N GLU A 143 7.04 -3.62 3.53
CA GLU A 143 6.92 -2.39 4.30
C GLU A 143 8.18 -1.54 4.12
N VAL A 144 8.03 -0.35 3.52
CA VAL A 144 9.20 0.48 3.19
C VAL A 144 9.87 1.09 4.42
N SER A 145 9.12 1.45 5.43
CA SER A 145 9.68 1.96 6.69
C SER A 145 10.53 0.91 7.41
N GLN A 146 10.16 -0.38 7.31
CA GLN A 146 10.94 -1.45 7.88
C GLN A 146 12.28 -1.66 7.13
N ILE A 147 12.27 -1.63 5.78
CA ILE A 147 13.51 -1.73 4.99
C ILE A 147 14.44 -0.57 5.33
N TYR A 148 13.89 0.65 5.45
CA TYR A 148 14.65 1.84 5.80
C TYR A 148 15.25 1.70 7.21
N HIS A 149 14.44 1.34 8.21
CA HIS A 149 14.89 1.10 9.58
C HIS A 149 16.01 0.06 9.62
N ASP A 150 15.84 -1.11 9.00
CA ASP A 150 16.81 -2.19 9.01
C ASP A 150 18.17 -1.79 8.39
N LYS A 151 18.15 -0.90 7.39
CA LYS A 151 19.37 -0.34 6.83
C LYS A 151 20.06 0.63 7.77
N LEU A 152 19.30 1.51 8.44
CA LEU A 152 19.84 2.46 9.41
C LEU A 152 20.40 1.77 10.64
N GLU A 153 19.67 0.79 11.18
CA GLU A 153 20.07 0.03 12.36
C GLU A 153 21.43 -0.69 12.17
N ARG A 154 21.75 -1.12 10.93
CA ARG A 154 23.07 -1.70 10.61
C ARG A 154 24.22 -0.70 10.70
N HIS A 155 23.95 0.59 10.48
CA HIS A 155 24.95 1.66 10.50
C HIS A 155 25.06 2.32 11.87
N LEU A 156 23.93 2.48 12.56
CA LEU A 156 23.80 3.15 13.85
C LEU A 156 22.88 2.34 14.78
N PRO A 157 23.38 1.25 15.39
CA PRO A 157 22.58 0.42 16.28
C PRO A 157 22.03 1.21 17.48
N ASN A 158 20.75 0.96 17.81
CA ASN A 158 20.04 1.58 18.93
C ASN A 158 19.84 3.11 18.83
N ALA A 159 20.00 3.70 17.64
CA ALA A 159 19.65 5.11 17.43
C ALA A 159 18.15 5.27 17.22
N TYR A 160 17.62 6.43 17.62
CA TYR A 160 16.24 6.79 17.30
C TYR A 160 16.17 7.38 15.89
N PHE A 161 15.24 6.88 15.08
CA PHE A 161 14.99 7.35 13.73
C PHE A 161 13.54 7.81 13.57
N ASP A 162 13.33 8.93 12.92
CA ASP A 162 12.00 9.34 12.45
C ASP A 162 11.66 8.49 11.22
N LEU A 163 10.68 7.60 11.38
CA LEU A 163 10.22 6.68 10.35
C LEU A 163 8.99 7.20 9.59
N SER A 164 8.61 8.48 9.76
CA SER A 164 7.54 9.09 8.96
C SER A 164 7.94 9.10 7.47
N LEU A 165 6.96 8.96 6.59
CA LEU A 165 7.22 8.93 5.14
C LEU A 165 7.93 10.19 4.66
N ASP A 166 7.54 11.35 5.20
CA ASP A 166 8.18 12.65 4.91
C ASP A 166 9.67 12.66 5.32
N ALA A 167 9.99 12.17 6.53
CA ALA A 167 11.37 12.11 7.01
C ALA A 167 12.21 11.14 6.17
N ILE A 168 11.65 9.99 5.82
CA ILE A 168 12.29 9.00 4.95
C ILE A 168 12.57 9.60 3.57
N CYS A 169 11.58 10.21 2.93
CA CYS A 169 11.74 10.86 1.63
C CYS A 169 12.79 11.97 1.68
N LYS A 170 12.76 12.81 2.71
CA LYS A 170 13.74 13.88 2.92
C LYS A 170 15.17 13.34 3.05
N HIS A 171 15.37 12.29 3.88
CA HIS A 171 16.70 11.70 4.07
C HIS A 171 17.21 11.01 2.79
N LEU A 172 16.34 10.40 2.01
CA LEU A 172 16.70 9.72 0.76
C LEU A 172 16.83 10.67 -0.43
N ASP A 173 16.67 11.98 -0.23
CA ASP A 173 16.68 13.02 -1.26
C ASP A 173 15.65 12.77 -2.36
N LEU A 174 14.45 12.40 -1.94
CA LEU A 174 13.30 12.14 -2.80
C LEU A 174 12.34 13.33 -2.82
N PRO A 175 11.55 13.49 -3.89
CA PRO A 175 10.53 14.53 -3.97
C PRO A 175 9.58 14.50 -2.77
N GLN A 176 9.34 15.66 -2.17
CA GLN A 176 8.38 15.83 -1.09
C GLN A 176 6.97 16.00 -1.67
N GLN A 177 5.99 15.41 -1.03
CA GLN A 177 4.60 15.56 -1.44
C GLN A 177 4.09 16.98 -1.17
N LYS A 178 3.30 17.50 -2.11
CA LYS A 178 2.59 18.77 -1.92
C LYS A 178 1.29 18.59 -1.16
N ASN A 179 0.57 17.51 -1.42
CA ASN A 179 -0.69 17.16 -0.78
C ASN A 179 -0.46 15.90 0.07
N LYS A 180 -0.65 16.04 1.38
CA LYS A 180 -0.61 14.90 2.30
C LYS A 180 -1.94 14.14 2.21
N HIS A 181 -1.87 12.83 2.43
CA HIS A 181 -3.05 11.95 2.42
C HIS A 181 -3.82 11.98 1.08
N ASP A 182 -3.07 11.83 0.01
CA ASP A 182 -3.55 11.50 -1.31
C ASP A 182 -3.02 10.10 -1.64
N ALA A 183 -3.89 9.11 -1.65
CA ALA A 183 -3.50 7.70 -1.78
C ALA A 183 -2.58 7.43 -2.98
N LEU A 184 -2.77 8.12 -4.13
CA LEU A 184 -1.88 7.94 -5.28
C LEU A 184 -0.49 8.52 -5.03
N GLN A 185 -0.41 9.71 -4.43
CA GLN A 185 0.86 10.35 -4.10
C GLN A 185 1.61 9.53 -3.03
N ASP A 186 0.90 9.00 -2.02
CA ASP A 186 1.47 8.15 -0.98
C ASP A 186 1.98 6.83 -1.58
N ALA A 187 1.23 6.18 -2.46
CA ALA A 187 1.67 4.99 -3.19
C ALA A 187 2.90 5.26 -4.07
N ILE A 188 2.97 6.41 -4.78
CA ILE A 188 4.14 6.79 -5.59
C ILE A 188 5.35 7.07 -4.70
N SER A 189 5.18 7.75 -3.56
CA SER A 189 6.27 8.03 -2.62
C SER A 189 6.83 6.76 -2.01
N ALA A 190 5.97 5.83 -1.60
CA ALA A 190 6.39 4.51 -1.13
C ALA A 190 7.14 3.72 -2.23
N ALA A 191 6.70 3.82 -3.49
CA ALA A 191 7.40 3.22 -4.63
C ALA A 191 8.80 3.83 -4.83
N LEU A 192 8.94 5.16 -4.74
CA LEU A 192 10.23 5.85 -4.83
C LEU A 192 11.18 5.41 -3.71
N VAL A 193 10.68 5.38 -2.47
CA VAL A 193 11.44 4.88 -1.31
C VAL A 193 11.89 3.44 -1.54
N PHE A 194 10.99 2.55 -1.98
CA PHE A 194 11.32 1.15 -2.27
C PHE A 194 12.43 1.00 -3.31
N VAL A 195 12.30 1.67 -4.45
CA VAL A 195 13.29 1.62 -5.53
C VAL A 195 14.64 2.17 -5.04
N ARG A 196 14.64 3.30 -4.33
CA ARG A 196 15.85 3.94 -3.79
C ARG A 196 16.56 3.03 -2.78
N LEU A 197 15.80 2.38 -1.90
CA LEU A 197 16.36 1.47 -0.87
C LEU A 197 16.85 0.14 -1.45
N THR A 198 16.30 -0.33 -2.56
CA THR A 198 16.68 -1.62 -3.15
C THR A 198 17.83 -1.49 -4.16
N LYS A 199 18.11 -0.28 -4.67
CA LYS A 199 19.10 -0.04 -5.75
C LYS A 199 20.29 0.81 -5.37
N GLY A 200 20.35 1.34 -4.14
CA GLY A 200 21.45 2.20 -3.74
C GLY A 200 21.78 2.11 -2.26
N ASP A 201 22.92 2.66 -1.92
CA ASP A 201 23.31 2.88 -0.54
C ASP A 201 22.51 4.05 0.04
N LEU A 202 22.40 4.06 1.37
CA LEU A 202 21.83 5.21 2.07
C LEU A 202 22.73 6.43 1.87
N PRO A 203 22.17 7.64 1.75
CA PRO A 203 22.95 8.86 1.87
C PRO A 203 23.68 8.93 3.21
N SER A 204 24.73 9.73 3.28
CA SER A 204 25.44 9.99 4.54
C SER A 204 24.44 10.54 5.57
N LEU A 205 24.40 9.94 6.75
CA LEU A 205 23.55 10.39 7.84
C LEU A 205 24.14 11.68 8.44
N ASN A 206 23.75 12.83 7.95
CA ASN A 206 23.88 14.09 8.68
C ASN A 206 22.77 14.17 9.73
N LEU A 207 22.75 13.21 10.66
CA LEU A 207 21.84 13.29 11.80
C LEU A 207 22.39 14.39 12.74
N PRO A 208 21.56 15.38 13.12
CA PRO A 208 21.92 16.20 14.26
C PRO A 208 22.03 15.25 15.46
N TYR A 209 23.23 15.14 16.01
CA TYR A 209 23.45 14.38 17.23
C TYR A 209 22.60 15.00 18.35
N THR A 210 21.45 14.41 18.63
CA THR A 210 20.80 14.62 19.92
C THR A 210 21.47 13.67 20.90
N ARG A 211 22.35 14.27 21.74
CA ARG A 211 22.86 13.61 22.95
C ARG A 211 21.72 13.40 23.94
#